data_87a4d3dab3417015b3afc5ccaa90ab95
#
_entry.id   87a4d3dab3417015b3afc5ccaa90ab95
#
_cell.length_a   1.000
_cell.length_b   1.000
_cell.length_c   1.000
_cell.angle_alpha   90.00
_cell.angle_beta   90.00
_cell.angle_gamma   90.00
#
_symmetry.space_group_name_H-M   'P 1'
#
loop_
_entity.id
_entity.type
_entity.pdbx_description
1 polymer ?
#
loop_
_entity_poly.entity_id
_entity_poly.type
_entity_poly.pdbx_seq_one_letter_code
_entity_poly.pdbx_strand_id
1 'polypeptide(L)' 'MENKEIVLDELKYLYTEGYIFGDIAHFHDTYTYEDNGVNKAYFELSEDEELEVLEEYVKYRKQRRLLNE' A
#
# COMPACT_ATOMS: atom_id res chain seq x y z
N MET A 1 7.51 2.19 14.45
CA MET A 1 7.36 2.23 12.98
C MET A 1 6.33 3.28 12.62
N GLU A 2 6.62 4.13 11.66
CA GLU A 2 5.68 5.16 11.24
C GLU A 2 4.50 4.57 10.48
N ASN A 3 3.36 5.26 10.52
CA ASN A 3 2.14 4.80 9.85
C ASN A 3 2.36 4.59 8.34
N LYS A 4 3.13 5.47 7.70
CA LYS A 4 3.48 5.31 6.27
C LYS A 4 4.19 3.98 5.99
N GLU A 5 5.14 3.62 6.84
CA GLU A 5 5.89 2.38 6.69
C GLU A 5 4.99 1.15 6.85
N ILE A 6 4.11 1.18 7.83
CA ILE A 6 3.17 0.08 8.08
C ILE A 6 2.28 -0.14 6.85
N VAL A 7 1.71 0.94 6.33
CA VAL A 7 0.81 0.86 5.17
C VAL A 7 1.57 0.43 3.91
N LEU A 8 2.75 1.02 3.68
CA LEU A 8 3.56 0.68 2.51
C LEU A 8 4.01 -0.79 2.53
N ASP A 9 4.44 -1.27 3.69
CA ASP A 9 4.87 -2.66 3.83
C ASP A 9 3.72 -3.62 3.53
N GLU A 10 2.51 -3.29 3.98
CA GLU A 10 1.35 -4.14 3.73
C GLU A 10 0.91 -4.10 2.25
N LEU A 11 1.00 -2.92 1.61
CA LEU A 11 0.75 -2.83 0.18
C LEU A 11 1.73 -3.71 -0.61
N LYS A 12 3.00 -3.70 -0.22
CA LYS A 12 4.01 -4.56 -0.85
C LYS A 12 3.72 -6.05 -0.62
N TYR A 13 3.26 -6.40 0.57
CA TYR A 13 2.91 -7.78 0.91
C TYR A 13 1.74 -8.28 0.06
N LEU A 14 0.75 -7.41 -0.17
CA LEU A 14 -0.44 -7.75 -0.95
C LEU A 14 -0.24 -7.57 -2.46
N TYR A 15 0.97 -7.21 -2.89
CA TYR A 15 1.27 -6.99 -4.30
C TYR A 15 0.91 -8.22 -5.14
N THR A 16 0.19 -7.98 -6.24
CA THR A 16 -0.05 -8.98 -7.27
C THR A 16 0.48 -8.45 -8.60
N GLU A 17 0.62 -9.32 -9.60
CA GLU A 17 1.03 -8.89 -10.94
C GLU A 17 -0.14 -8.33 -11.75
N GLY A 18 -1.26 -8.02 -11.08
CA GLY A 18 -2.43 -7.44 -11.73
C GLY A 18 -2.33 -5.93 -11.85
N TYR A 19 -3.48 -5.29 -11.82
CA TYR A 19 -3.57 -3.85 -11.97
C TYR A 19 -3.38 -3.16 -10.63
N ILE A 20 -2.61 -2.08 -10.62
CA ILE A 20 -2.36 -1.32 -9.38
C ILE A 20 -3.67 -0.86 -8.73
N PHE A 21 -4.64 -0.41 -9.52
CA PHE A 21 -5.93 0.02 -8.97
C PHE A 21 -6.67 -1.13 -8.28
N GLY A 22 -6.57 -2.33 -8.82
CA GLY A 22 -7.15 -3.52 -8.19
C GLY A 22 -6.49 -3.84 -6.86
N ASP A 23 -5.16 -3.76 -6.80
CA ASP A 23 -4.42 -4.01 -5.56
C ASP A 23 -4.73 -2.96 -4.49
N ILE A 24 -4.82 -1.69 -4.89
CA ILE A 24 -5.18 -0.61 -3.96
C ILE A 24 -6.61 -0.79 -3.46
N ALA A 25 -7.55 -1.14 -4.34
CA ALA A 25 -8.93 -1.38 -3.96
C ALA A 25 -9.05 -2.56 -2.98
N HIS A 26 -8.29 -3.63 -3.23
CA HIS A 26 -8.26 -4.79 -2.35
C HIS A 26 -7.72 -4.41 -0.97
N PHE A 27 -6.65 -3.62 -0.92
CA PHE A 27 -6.11 -3.12 0.33
C PHE A 27 -7.16 -2.30 1.09
N HIS A 28 -7.82 -1.38 0.41
CA HIS A 28 -8.84 -0.53 1.01
C HIS A 28 -9.99 -1.37 1.58
N ASP A 29 -10.50 -2.31 0.79
CA ASP A 29 -11.61 -3.17 1.23
C ASP A 29 -11.20 -4.02 2.43
N THR A 30 -10.00 -4.58 2.41
CA THR A 30 -9.51 -5.43 3.50
C THR A 30 -9.38 -4.63 4.79
N TYR A 31 -8.72 -3.47 4.72
CA TYR A 31 -8.35 -2.73 5.94
C TYR A 31 -9.35 -1.66 6.35
N THR A 32 -10.44 -1.49 5.61
CA THR A 32 -11.56 -0.66 6.07
C THR A 32 -12.33 -1.33 7.19
N TYR A 33 -12.41 -2.66 7.16
CA TYR A 33 -13.24 -3.43 8.10
C TYR A 33 -12.46 -4.21 9.13
N GLU A 34 -11.14 -4.29 8.99
CA GLU A 34 -10.32 -5.00 9.96
C GLU A 34 -9.85 -4.08 11.08
N ASP A 35 -9.97 -4.55 12.32
CA ASP A 35 -9.54 -3.79 13.49
C ASP A 35 -8.18 -4.28 13.95
N ASN A 36 -7.12 -3.78 13.29
CA ASN A 36 -5.75 -4.16 13.58
C ASN A 36 -4.79 -2.97 13.40
N GLY A 37 -3.48 -3.22 13.56
CA GLY A 37 -2.48 -2.17 13.45
C GLY A 37 -2.38 -1.53 12.08
N VAL A 38 -2.62 -2.29 11.01
CA VAL A 38 -2.60 -1.76 9.64
C VAL A 38 -3.79 -0.84 9.41
N ASN A 39 -4.97 -1.27 9.84
CA ASN A 39 -6.20 -0.48 9.76
C ASN A 39 -6.02 0.87 10.45
N LYS A 40 -5.50 0.86 11.68
CA LYS A 40 -5.25 2.07 12.44
C LYS A 40 -4.27 2.99 11.73
N ALA A 41 -3.15 2.44 11.25
CA ALA A 41 -2.15 3.23 10.53
C ALA A 41 -2.73 3.85 9.27
N TYR A 42 -3.53 3.08 8.53
CA TYR A 42 -4.17 3.53 7.29
C TYR A 42 -5.08 4.74 7.52
N PHE A 43 -5.94 4.67 8.54
CA PHE A 43 -6.87 5.76 8.81
C PHE A 43 -6.22 6.98 9.46
N GLU A 44 -5.01 6.85 9.99
CA GLU A 44 -4.27 7.97 10.59
C GLU A 44 -3.37 8.70 9.60
N LEU A 45 -3.28 8.25 8.34
CA LEU A 45 -2.46 8.93 7.33
C LEU A 45 -3.08 10.27 6.95
N SER A 46 -2.24 11.31 6.87
CA SER A 46 -2.62 12.56 6.23
C SER A 46 -2.60 12.36 4.71
N GLU A 47 -3.19 13.29 3.97
CA GLU A 47 -3.16 13.24 2.51
C GLU A 47 -1.72 13.28 1.98
N ASP A 48 -0.88 14.12 2.56
CA ASP A 48 0.54 14.16 2.17
C ASP A 48 1.22 12.82 2.38
N GLU A 49 0.92 12.15 3.48
CA GLU A 49 1.46 10.82 3.76
C GLU A 49 0.93 9.77 2.80
N GLU A 50 -0.35 9.85 2.44
CA GLU A 50 -0.93 8.96 1.44
C GLU A 50 -0.24 9.12 0.09
N LEU A 51 0.03 10.37 -0.32
CA LEU A 51 0.74 10.64 -1.56
C LEU A 51 2.16 10.09 -1.54
N GLU A 52 2.86 10.22 -0.42
CA GLU A 52 4.20 9.65 -0.26
C GLU A 52 4.19 8.13 -0.37
N VAL A 53 3.20 7.48 0.28
CA VAL A 53 3.05 6.02 0.20
C VAL A 53 2.80 5.59 -1.25
N LEU A 54 1.93 6.30 -1.96
CA LEU A 54 1.62 5.98 -3.36
C LEU A 54 2.86 6.15 -4.25
N GLU A 55 3.64 7.22 -4.05
CA GLU A 55 4.87 7.43 -4.82
C GLU A 55 5.86 6.28 -4.62
N GLU A 56 6.07 5.86 -3.38
CA GLU A 56 6.97 4.75 -3.08
C GLU A 56 6.43 3.43 -3.60
N TYR A 57 5.14 3.21 -3.52
CA TYR A 57 4.51 2.00 -4.02
C TYR A 57 4.62 1.91 -5.55
N VAL A 58 4.44 3.03 -6.25
CA VAL A 58 4.61 3.08 -7.70
C VAL A 58 6.05 2.71 -8.09
N LYS A 59 7.03 3.27 -7.38
CA LYS A 59 8.44 2.92 -7.62
C LYS A 59 8.69 1.43 -7.41
N TYR A 60 8.16 0.88 -6.33
CA TYR A 60 8.29 -0.55 -6.01
C TYR A 60 7.72 -1.40 -7.14
N ARG A 61 6.52 -1.07 -7.63
CA ARG A 61 5.87 -1.85 -8.68
C ARG A 61 6.66 -1.78 -10.00
N LYS A 62 7.19 -0.61 -10.34
CA LYS A 62 8.01 -0.44 -11.55
C LYS A 62 9.28 -1.29 -11.46
N GLN A 63 9.93 -1.31 -10.31
CA GLN A 63 11.13 -2.12 -10.09
C GLN A 63 10.83 -3.62 -10.20
N ARG A 64 9.71 -4.05 -9.64
CA ARG A 64 9.30 -5.45 -9.72
C ARG A 64 9.07 -5.89 -11.16
N ARG A 65 8.46 -5.04 -11.97
CA ARG A 65 8.23 -5.34 -13.38
C ARG A 65 9.55 -5.50 -14.14
N LEU A 66 10.51 -4.63 -13.87
CA LEU A 66 11.83 -4.70 -14.50
C LEU A 66 12.56 -5.99 -14.14
N LEU A 67 12.44 -6.44 -12.90
CA LEU A 67 13.08 -7.66 -12.44
C LEU A 67 12.45 -8.93 -13.03
N ASN A 68 11.20 -8.85 -13.43
CA ASN A 68 10.45 -10.00 -13.95
C ASN A 68 10.43 -10.08 -15.48
N GLU A 69 11.08 -9.15 -16.16
CA GLU A 69 11.19 -9.17 -17.64
C GLU A 69 12.36 -10.03 -18.14
#